data_4b2497355a99dd1109de1f528809cb5d
#
_entry.id   4b2497355a99dd1109de1f528809cb5d
#
_cell.length_a   1.000
_cell.length_b   1.000
_cell.length_c   1.000
_cell.angle_alpha   90.00
_cell.angle_beta   90.00
_cell.angle_gamma   90.00
#
_symmetry.space_group_name_H-M   'P 1'
#
loop_
_entity.id
_entity.type
_entity.pdbx_description
1 polymer ?
#
loop_
_entity_poly.entity_id
_entity_poly.type
_entity_poly.pdbx_seq_one_letter_code
_entity_poly.pdbx_strand_id
1 'polypeptide(L)'
;MSSPRIFSTLGADFSAYAGNDLVIRSPRDGEVIAQLKAQTPADAEAAIAGAQQAFLAWREVPAPVRGELVRVLGEVLREHRDELGALVTQEAGKILSEGLGE
;
A
#
# COMPACT_ATOMS: atom_id res chain seq x y z
N MET A 1 -18.98 1.88 -7.77
CA MET A 1 -17.65 1.35 -8.13
C MET A 1 -17.13 0.50 -6.98
N SER A 2 -16.80 -0.74 -7.21
CA SER A 2 -16.29 -1.62 -6.15
C SER A 2 -14.82 -1.25 -5.87
N SER A 3 -14.52 -0.99 -4.60
CA SER A 3 -13.13 -0.95 -4.15
C SER A 3 -12.42 -2.22 -4.60
N PRO A 4 -11.15 -2.15 -4.97
CA PRO A 4 -10.38 -3.34 -5.28
C PRO A 4 -10.54 -4.37 -4.16
N ARG A 5 -10.78 -5.62 -4.51
CA ARG A 5 -10.99 -6.72 -3.54
C ARG A 5 -9.85 -6.85 -2.53
N ILE A 6 -8.66 -6.43 -2.92
CA ILE A 6 -7.47 -6.43 -2.05
C ILE A 6 -7.70 -5.70 -0.72
N PHE A 7 -8.46 -4.60 -0.73
CA PHE A 7 -8.68 -3.81 0.48
C PHE A 7 -9.49 -4.58 1.52
N SER A 8 -10.50 -5.34 1.10
CA SER A 8 -11.27 -6.19 2.01
C SER A 8 -10.46 -7.40 2.49
N THR A 9 -9.61 -7.96 1.62
CA THR A 9 -8.76 -9.12 1.94
C THR A 9 -7.70 -8.78 2.97
N LEU A 10 -7.10 -7.58 2.87
CA LEU A 10 -6.09 -7.10 3.83
C LEU A 10 -6.68 -6.75 5.20
N GLY A 11 -8.00 -6.69 5.33
CA GLY A 11 -8.66 -6.34 6.60
C GLY A 11 -8.34 -4.93 7.11
N ALA A 12 -7.81 -4.07 6.23
CA ALA A 12 -7.45 -2.70 6.57
C ALA A 12 -8.62 -1.75 6.32
N ASP A 13 -8.81 -0.80 7.22
CA ASP A 13 -9.79 0.27 7.04
C ASP A 13 -9.17 1.40 6.23
N PHE A 14 -9.58 1.49 4.96
CA PHE A 14 -9.14 2.55 4.06
C PHE A 14 -10.08 3.75 4.03
N SER A 15 -11.12 3.77 4.85
CA SER A 15 -12.07 4.90 4.89
C SER A 15 -11.41 6.23 5.24
N ALA A 16 -10.36 6.19 6.07
CA ALA A 16 -9.57 7.36 6.42
C ALA A 16 -8.86 8.03 5.23
N TYR A 17 -8.66 7.28 4.15
CA TYR A 17 -8.00 7.77 2.93
C TYR A 17 -8.99 8.13 1.82
N ALA A 18 -10.28 7.93 2.05
CA ALA A 18 -11.32 8.29 1.07
C ALA A 18 -11.46 9.81 0.97
N GLY A 19 -11.58 10.32 -0.25
CA GLY A 19 -11.71 11.75 -0.51
C GLY A 19 -11.83 12.02 -2.01
N ASN A 20 -11.70 13.28 -2.39
CA ASN A 20 -11.86 13.72 -3.78
C ASN A 20 -10.62 14.45 -4.32
N ASP A 21 -9.52 14.47 -3.58
CA ASP A 21 -8.33 15.24 -3.96
C ASP A 21 -7.54 14.54 -5.07
N LEU A 22 -7.52 13.19 -5.04
CA LEU A 22 -6.82 12.35 -6.01
C LEU A 22 -7.83 11.40 -6.66
N VAL A 23 -8.01 11.52 -7.96
CA VAL A 23 -8.87 10.63 -8.75
C VAL A 23 -7.99 9.67 -9.54
N ILE A 24 -8.03 8.41 -9.15
CA ILE A 24 -7.26 7.35 -9.80
C ILE A 24 -8.09 6.76 -10.92
N ARG A 25 -7.52 6.77 -12.14
CA ARG A 25 -8.20 6.27 -13.33
C ARG A 25 -7.44 5.08 -13.92
N SER A 26 -8.20 4.15 -14.48
CA SER A 26 -7.63 3.05 -15.26
C SER A 26 -6.99 3.59 -16.54
N PRO A 27 -5.74 3.24 -16.85
CA PRO A 27 -5.11 3.61 -18.12
C PRO A 27 -5.71 2.87 -19.33
N ARG A 28 -6.51 1.82 -19.08
CA ARG A 28 -7.15 1.02 -20.11
C ARG A 28 -8.33 1.74 -20.79
N ASP A 29 -9.19 2.36 -19.99
CA ASP A 29 -10.48 2.89 -20.44
C ASP A 29 -10.83 4.26 -19.84
N GLY A 30 -10.01 4.77 -18.92
CA GLY A 30 -10.23 6.05 -18.23
C GLY A 30 -11.26 5.99 -17.11
N GLU A 31 -11.82 4.82 -16.81
CA GLU A 31 -12.76 4.65 -15.71
C GLU A 31 -12.11 4.96 -14.36
N VAL A 32 -12.90 5.53 -13.45
CA VAL A 32 -12.43 5.84 -12.10
C VAL A 32 -12.33 4.57 -11.27
N ILE A 33 -11.12 4.26 -10.79
CA ILE A 33 -10.82 3.11 -9.93
C ILE A 33 -11.02 3.46 -8.46
N ALA A 34 -10.52 4.62 -8.05
CA ALA A 34 -10.55 5.07 -6.66
C ALA A 34 -10.55 6.60 -6.57
N GLN A 35 -11.00 7.10 -5.44
CA GLN A 35 -10.94 8.52 -5.09
C GLN A 35 -10.35 8.64 -3.70
N LEU A 36 -9.27 9.38 -3.56
CA LEU A 36 -8.47 9.44 -2.35
C LEU A 36 -8.33 10.88 -1.84
N LYS A 37 -8.11 10.98 -0.55
CA LYS A 37 -7.74 12.23 0.12
C LYS A 37 -6.22 12.42 0.02
N ALA A 38 -5.78 13.63 -0.33
CA ALA A 38 -4.37 13.98 -0.29
C ALA A 38 -3.93 14.26 1.15
N GLN A 39 -2.69 13.92 1.45
CA GLN A 39 -2.04 14.30 2.71
C GLN A 39 -1.64 15.79 2.66
N THR A 40 -1.67 16.44 3.81
CA THR A 40 -1.21 17.82 3.97
C THR A 40 0.29 17.86 4.33
N PRO A 41 0.99 19.01 4.20
CA PRO A 41 2.35 19.16 4.72
C PRO A 41 2.46 18.83 6.21
N ALA A 42 1.45 19.19 7.01
CA ALA A 42 1.42 18.85 8.44
C ALA A 42 1.32 17.33 8.68
N ASP A 43 0.55 16.61 7.88
CA ASP A 43 0.49 15.14 7.93
C ASP A 43 1.85 14.52 7.61
N ALA A 44 2.55 15.05 6.61
CA ALA A 44 3.89 14.60 6.24
C ALA A 44 4.90 14.83 7.36
N GLU A 45 4.89 16.01 7.99
CA GLU A 45 5.76 16.30 9.14
C GLU A 45 5.47 15.38 10.32
N ALA A 46 4.19 15.14 10.62
CA ALA A 46 3.79 14.21 11.68
C ALA A 46 4.28 12.78 11.40
N ALA A 47 4.20 12.33 10.14
CA ALA A 47 4.70 11.02 9.73
C ALA A 47 6.22 10.91 9.90
N ILE A 48 6.98 11.94 9.53
CA ILE A 48 8.44 12.00 9.71
C ILE A 48 8.81 11.95 11.19
N ALA A 49 8.14 12.75 12.02
CA ALA A 49 8.37 12.76 13.47
C ALA A 49 8.03 11.40 14.09
N GLY A 50 6.93 10.77 13.68
CA GLY A 50 6.55 9.41 14.11
C GLY A 50 7.59 8.36 13.71
N ALA A 51 8.10 8.44 12.49
CA ALA A 51 9.17 7.56 12.01
C ALA A 51 10.46 7.72 12.83
N GLN A 52 10.83 8.95 13.20
CA GLN A 52 11.99 9.22 14.05
C GLN A 52 11.82 8.59 15.45
N GLN A 53 10.64 8.71 16.05
CA GLN A 53 10.36 8.08 17.35
C GLN A 53 10.40 6.55 17.24
N ALA A 54 9.80 6.00 16.22
CA ALA A 54 9.83 4.55 15.96
C ALA A 54 11.27 4.05 15.75
N PHE A 55 12.11 4.81 15.06
CA PHE A 55 13.52 4.48 14.85
C PHE A 55 14.29 4.38 16.17
N LEU A 56 14.08 5.28 17.12
CA LEU A 56 14.77 5.26 18.40
C LEU A 56 14.53 3.96 19.19
N ALA A 57 13.32 3.40 19.11
CA ALA A 57 12.99 2.10 19.68
C ALA A 57 13.50 0.94 18.81
N TRP A 58 13.31 1.05 17.50
CA TRP A 58 13.64 -0.01 16.55
C TRP A 58 15.15 -0.30 16.48
N ARG A 59 15.99 0.71 16.57
CA ARG A 59 17.45 0.53 16.53
C ARG A 59 17.98 -0.32 17.71
N GLU A 60 17.24 -0.39 18.82
CA GLU A 60 17.62 -1.20 19.98
C GLU A 60 17.22 -2.68 19.81
N VAL A 61 16.39 -3.00 18.84
CA VAL A 61 15.99 -4.38 18.53
C VAL A 61 17.17 -5.09 17.86
N PRO A 62 17.56 -6.29 18.32
CA PRO A 62 18.65 -7.06 17.69
C PRO A 62 18.43 -7.30 16.21
N ALA A 63 19.49 -7.19 15.41
CA ALA A 63 19.43 -7.34 13.95
C ALA A 63 18.75 -8.64 13.48
N PRO A 64 18.99 -9.82 14.11
CA PRO A 64 18.28 -11.05 13.70
C PRO A 64 16.76 -10.96 13.89
N VAL A 65 16.29 -10.27 14.94
CA VAL A 65 14.85 -10.07 15.19
C VAL A 65 14.25 -9.13 14.15
N ARG A 66 14.98 -8.06 13.78
CA ARG A 66 14.55 -7.16 12.70
C ARG A 66 14.48 -7.88 11.37
N GLY A 67 15.46 -8.75 11.08
CA GLY A 67 15.47 -9.59 9.88
C GLY A 67 14.28 -10.56 9.83
N GLU A 68 13.87 -11.11 10.97
CA GLU A 68 12.68 -11.97 11.05
C GLU A 68 11.40 -11.22 10.68
N LEU A 69 11.25 -9.96 11.12
CA LEU A 69 10.10 -9.15 10.70
C LEU A 69 10.06 -8.95 9.18
N VAL A 70 11.22 -8.67 8.56
CA VAL A 70 11.32 -8.53 7.10
C VAL A 70 10.96 -9.84 6.40
N ARG A 71 11.38 -10.98 6.93
CA ARG A 71 11.03 -12.30 6.41
C ARG A 71 9.52 -12.52 6.44
N VAL A 72 8.88 -12.22 7.57
CA VAL A 72 7.41 -12.34 7.73
C VAL A 72 6.67 -11.41 6.77
N LEU A 73 7.15 -10.16 6.59
CA LEU A 73 6.59 -9.24 5.60
C LEU A 73 6.63 -9.85 4.19
N GLY A 74 7.75 -10.49 3.83
CA GLY A 74 7.88 -11.17 2.54
C GLY A 74 6.88 -12.32 2.38
N GLU A 75 6.58 -13.07 3.45
CA GLU A 75 5.56 -14.13 3.41
C GLU A 75 4.16 -13.55 3.21
N VAL A 76 3.80 -12.51 3.94
CA VAL A 76 2.50 -11.82 3.77
C VAL A 76 2.33 -11.30 2.35
N LEU A 77 3.37 -10.70 1.77
CA LEU A 77 3.35 -10.27 0.37
C LEU A 77 3.12 -11.43 -0.60
N ARG A 78 3.75 -12.58 -0.37
CA ARG A 78 3.53 -13.78 -1.19
C ARG A 78 2.12 -14.34 -1.08
N GLU A 79 1.53 -14.32 0.10
CA GLU A 79 0.13 -14.74 0.32
C GLU A 79 -0.85 -13.90 -0.47
N HIS A 80 -0.56 -12.59 -0.64
CA HIS A 80 -1.40 -11.64 -1.36
C HIS A 80 -0.90 -11.31 -2.77
N ARG A 81 0.05 -12.09 -3.29
CA ARG A 81 0.71 -11.81 -4.57
C ARG A 81 -0.26 -11.64 -5.73
N ASP A 82 -1.24 -12.52 -5.85
CA ASP A 82 -2.17 -12.49 -6.98
C ASP A 82 -3.05 -11.24 -6.96
N GLU A 83 -3.53 -10.86 -5.79
CA GLU A 83 -4.36 -9.67 -5.60
C GLU A 83 -3.56 -8.38 -5.80
N LEU A 84 -2.35 -8.32 -5.26
CA LEU A 84 -1.46 -7.17 -5.43
C LEU A 84 -1.03 -7.02 -6.88
N GLY A 85 -0.67 -8.12 -7.55
CA GLY A 85 -0.34 -8.11 -8.98
C GLY A 85 -1.50 -7.66 -9.86
N ALA A 86 -2.71 -8.11 -9.56
CA ALA A 86 -3.91 -7.67 -10.26
C ALA A 86 -4.17 -6.17 -10.05
N LEU A 87 -3.91 -5.65 -8.86
CA LEU A 87 -4.03 -4.21 -8.56
C LEU A 87 -3.03 -3.39 -9.38
N VAL A 88 -1.77 -3.84 -9.45
CA VAL A 88 -0.74 -3.19 -10.28
C VAL A 88 -1.16 -3.17 -11.75
N THR A 89 -1.68 -4.28 -12.27
CA THR A 89 -2.21 -4.36 -13.65
C THR A 89 -3.34 -3.38 -13.87
N GLN A 90 -4.27 -3.28 -12.94
CA GLN A 90 -5.41 -2.37 -13.04
C GLN A 90 -4.99 -0.90 -13.00
N GLU A 91 -4.06 -0.55 -12.14
CA GLU A 91 -3.65 0.85 -11.92
C GLU A 91 -2.63 1.33 -12.95
N ALA A 92 -1.63 0.50 -13.26
CA ALA A 92 -0.52 0.88 -14.13
C ALA A 92 -0.66 0.42 -15.60
N GLY A 93 -1.62 -0.45 -15.89
CA GLY A 93 -1.83 -0.99 -17.24
C GLY A 93 -0.81 -2.03 -17.66
N LYS A 94 0.00 -2.54 -16.75
CA LYS A 94 0.94 -3.64 -17.04
C LYS A 94 0.20 -4.95 -17.28
N ILE A 95 0.80 -5.86 -18.07
CA ILE A 95 0.27 -7.23 -18.19
C ILE A 95 0.38 -7.94 -16.84
N LEU A 96 -0.46 -8.95 -16.61
CA LEU A 96 -0.56 -9.61 -15.31
C LEU A 96 0.78 -10.22 -14.85
N SER A 97 1.55 -10.81 -15.77
CA SER A 97 2.86 -11.39 -15.44
C SER A 97 3.86 -10.36 -14.91
N GLU A 98 3.81 -9.12 -15.41
CA GLU A 98 4.62 -8.03 -14.91
C GLU A 98 4.09 -7.52 -13.56
N GLY A 99 2.78 -7.37 -13.42
CA GLY A 99 2.15 -7.02 -12.14
C GLY A 99 2.48 -8.01 -11.02
N LEU A 100 2.57 -9.29 -11.32
CA LEU A 100 2.97 -10.33 -10.36
C LEU A 100 4.46 -10.30 -10.04
N GLY A 101 5.29 -9.66 -10.86
CA GLY A 101 6.73 -9.55 -10.69
C GLY A 101 7.18 -8.35 -9.86
N GLU A 102 6.30 -7.37 -9.64
CA GLU A 102 6.60 -6.21 -8.79
C GLU A 102 6.63 -6.59 -7.31
#